data_488bb462f4710b466ca53168985043ed
#
_entry.id   488bb462f4710b466ca53168985043ed
#
_cell.length_a   1.000
_cell.length_b   1.000
_cell.length_c   1.000
_cell.angle_alpha   90.00
_cell.angle_beta   90.00
_cell.angle_gamma   90.00
#
_symmetry.space_group_name_H-M   'P 1'
#
loop_
_entity.id
_entity.type
_entity.pdbx_description
1 polymer ?
#
loop_
_entity_poly.entity_id
_entity_poly.type
_entity_poly.pdbx_seq_one_letter_code
_entity_poly.pdbx_strand_id
1 'polypeptide(L)'
;MRVLFFTNTPAHVHLFRNVVTALQSHGHEVLILAREDECSTALLEWYDQPFELYGRVDAGKTWLGTQLPGHFRRIFRAARRFDPDLILGIGPYAAFAGIVTRAPTVLVLDSEPTLDHVLPRPFVRAILTPAAFTRHLGGKHFVFDGFKECAYLHPDVFQPQADVRSELGLDDDEPFALVRLNSFVGHHDIGKRGFGRDHRRELIETLATDATVLVSDEGGRIDFSSLPAEPYSLHPALIHDALREAELLVADTQTMVTEAALLGTPAVRSNSFVGDGDMGNFVALERAGLIFNVPEFDEAIDRARDLLRTDGIGAEWERKRTEYLSNTVNLTDLLLDVVATAAEPDFDLARVDGLSRPD
;
A
#
# COMPACT_ATOMS: atom_id res chain seq x y z
N MET A 1 -9.67 25.35 -0.99
CA MET A 1 -10.32 24.35 -1.85
C MET A 1 -10.96 23.27 -0.98
N ARG A 2 -11.96 22.59 -1.53
CA ARG A 2 -12.55 21.36 -0.97
C ARG A 2 -12.03 20.15 -1.73
N VAL A 3 -11.28 19.30 -1.07
CA VAL A 3 -10.63 18.13 -1.70
C VAL A 3 -11.23 16.84 -1.14
N LEU A 4 -11.77 16.02 -2.04
CA LEU A 4 -12.39 14.74 -1.69
C LEU A 4 -11.44 13.58 -2.00
N PHE A 5 -11.18 12.73 -1.03
CA PHE A 5 -10.36 11.53 -1.17
C PHE A 5 -11.18 10.25 -1.14
N PHE A 6 -10.68 9.22 -1.82
CA PHE A 6 -11.27 7.87 -1.76
C PHE A 6 -10.25 6.85 -1.29
N THR A 7 -10.58 6.12 -0.23
CA THR A 7 -9.76 5.03 0.31
C THR A 7 -10.57 3.73 0.36
N ASN A 8 -10.01 2.66 -0.19
CA ASN A 8 -10.67 1.36 -0.29
C ASN A 8 -9.96 0.26 0.51
N THR A 9 -8.74 0.51 0.95
CA THR A 9 -7.86 -0.42 1.67
C THR A 9 -6.98 0.36 2.64
N PRO A 10 -6.36 -0.30 3.64
CA PRO A 10 -5.39 0.33 4.53
C PRO A 10 -4.25 1.06 3.80
N ALA A 11 -3.71 0.46 2.74
CA ALA A 11 -2.66 1.09 1.92
C ALA A 11 -3.07 2.45 1.31
N HIS A 12 -4.36 2.63 1.01
CA HIS A 12 -4.87 3.91 0.49
C HIS A 12 -5.01 4.96 1.60
N VAL A 13 -5.25 4.55 2.84
CA VAL A 13 -5.22 5.47 3.99
C VAL A 13 -3.80 6.01 4.16
N HIS A 14 -2.80 5.12 4.15
CA HIS A 14 -1.40 5.53 4.22
C HIS A 14 -1.00 6.44 3.06
N LEU A 15 -1.39 6.12 1.83
CA LEU A 15 -1.10 6.92 0.63
C LEU A 15 -1.52 8.40 0.79
N PHE A 16 -2.69 8.66 1.36
CA PHE A 16 -3.24 10.01 1.41
C PHE A 16 -3.06 10.73 2.76
N ARG A 17 -2.68 10.04 3.84
CA ARG A 17 -2.64 10.61 5.19
C ARG A 17 -1.84 11.92 5.28
N ASN A 18 -0.64 11.94 4.71
CA ASN A 18 0.24 13.10 4.78
C ASN A 18 -0.29 14.28 3.93
N VAL A 19 -0.81 13.97 2.75
CA VAL A 19 -1.46 14.98 1.87
C VAL A 19 -2.67 15.60 2.56
N VAL A 20 -3.54 14.78 3.18
CA VAL A 20 -4.71 15.24 3.92
C VAL A 20 -4.31 16.15 5.08
N THR A 21 -3.34 15.72 5.91
CA THR A 21 -2.84 16.52 7.03
C THR A 21 -2.24 17.86 6.57
N ALA A 22 -1.45 17.84 5.50
CA ALA A 22 -0.87 19.06 4.94
C ALA A 22 -1.94 20.01 4.40
N LEU A 23 -2.93 19.50 3.68
CA LEU A 23 -4.03 20.33 3.16
C LEU A 23 -4.86 20.96 4.28
N GLN A 24 -5.16 20.22 5.34
CA GLN A 24 -5.88 20.75 6.51
C GLN A 24 -5.07 21.86 7.20
N SER A 25 -3.75 21.68 7.37
CA SER A 25 -2.87 22.69 7.97
C SER A 25 -2.80 23.97 7.15
N HIS A 26 -3.00 23.89 5.84
CA HIS A 26 -3.10 25.05 4.94
C HIS A 26 -4.52 25.62 4.80
N GLY A 27 -5.48 25.14 5.61
CA GLY A 27 -6.84 25.68 5.64
C GLY A 27 -7.75 25.19 4.52
N HIS A 28 -7.42 24.09 3.85
CA HIS A 28 -8.31 23.43 2.91
C HIS A 28 -9.34 22.56 3.64
N GLU A 29 -10.54 22.46 3.08
CA GLU A 29 -11.54 21.49 3.55
C GLU A 29 -11.28 20.14 2.91
N VAL A 30 -11.21 19.10 3.73
CA VAL A 30 -10.93 17.73 3.26
C VAL A 30 -11.98 16.78 3.78
N LEU A 31 -12.39 15.81 2.94
CA LEU A 31 -13.22 14.67 3.31
C LEU A 31 -12.67 13.40 2.66
N ILE A 32 -12.59 12.33 3.44
CA ILE A 32 -12.26 10.99 2.95
C ILE A 32 -13.54 10.15 2.89
N LEU A 33 -13.87 9.62 1.71
CA LEU A 33 -14.87 8.56 1.59
C LEU A 33 -14.15 7.21 1.64
N ALA A 34 -14.35 6.50 2.73
CA ALA A 34 -13.67 5.27 3.03
C ALA A 34 -14.59 4.05 2.92
N ARG A 35 -14.00 2.93 2.49
CA ARG A 35 -14.68 1.63 2.62
C ARG A 35 -14.57 1.16 4.07
N GLU A 36 -15.65 0.60 4.58
CA GLU A 36 -15.71 0.06 5.93
C GLU A 36 -14.93 -1.27 5.99
N ASP A 37 -13.78 -1.26 6.63
CA ASP A 37 -13.04 -2.41 7.12
C ASP A 37 -12.32 -2.02 8.43
N GLU A 38 -12.05 -3.01 9.28
CA GLU A 38 -11.54 -2.79 10.62
C GLU A 38 -10.19 -2.06 10.61
N CYS A 39 -9.26 -2.50 9.77
CA CYS A 39 -7.92 -1.90 9.70
C CYS A 39 -7.95 -0.48 9.14
N SER A 40 -8.67 -0.24 8.03
CA SER A 40 -8.80 1.11 7.45
C SER A 40 -9.44 2.10 8.42
N THR A 41 -10.47 1.65 9.14
CA THR A 41 -11.18 2.49 10.12
C THR A 41 -10.25 2.84 11.29
N ALA A 42 -9.54 1.87 11.85
CA ALA A 42 -8.57 2.09 12.92
C ALA A 42 -7.46 3.07 12.50
N LEU A 43 -6.95 2.96 11.27
CA LEU A 43 -5.95 3.89 10.73
C LEU A 43 -6.49 5.33 10.58
N LEU A 44 -7.71 5.49 10.05
CA LEU A 44 -8.33 6.81 9.89
C LEU A 44 -8.56 7.49 11.24
N GLU A 45 -8.97 6.72 12.25
CA GLU A 45 -9.14 7.20 13.62
C GLU A 45 -7.79 7.54 14.27
N TRP A 46 -6.77 6.69 14.13
CA TRP A 46 -5.42 6.94 14.65
C TRP A 46 -4.80 8.24 14.14
N TYR A 47 -4.98 8.51 12.82
CA TYR A 47 -4.44 9.71 12.19
C TYR A 47 -5.37 10.94 12.29
N ASP A 48 -6.47 10.86 13.04
CA ASP A 48 -7.48 11.93 13.20
C ASP A 48 -7.94 12.49 11.84
N GLN A 49 -8.18 11.61 10.88
CA GLN A 49 -8.56 12.00 9.51
C GLN A 49 -10.09 12.23 9.41
N PRO A 50 -10.56 13.23 8.66
CA PRO A 50 -11.98 13.47 8.45
C PRO A 50 -12.56 12.47 7.44
N PHE A 51 -13.36 11.50 7.90
CA PHE A 51 -13.89 10.47 7.02
C PHE A 51 -15.38 10.18 7.18
N GLU A 52 -15.98 9.63 6.12
CA GLU A 52 -17.30 9.02 6.11
C GLU A 52 -17.25 7.64 5.44
N LEU A 53 -17.91 6.66 6.04
CA LEU A 53 -17.96 5.31 5.51
C LEU A 53 -19.08 5.19 4.46
N TYR A 54 -18.72 4.76 3.24
CA TYR A 54 -19.71 4.54 2.18
C TYR A 54 -20.27 3.12 2.13
N GLY A 55 -19.64 2.17 2.80
CA GLY A 55 -20.15 0.81 2.94
C GLY A 55 -19.07 -0.23 3.10
N ARG A 56 -19.49 -1.45 3.41
CA ARG A 56 -18.66 -2.64 3.59
C ARG A 56 -18.69 -3.52 2.34
N VAL A 57 -17.64 -4.27 2.11
CA VAL A 57 -17.62 -5.36 1.12
C VAL A 57 -17.55 -6.68 1.86
N ASP A 58 -18.65 -7.45 1.83
CA ASP A 58 -18.68 -8.80 2.37
C ASP A 58 -18.05 -9.80 1.39
N ALA A 59 -17.43 -10.85 1.93
CA ALA A 59 -16.90 -11.94 1.13
C ALA A 59 -18.05 -12.70 0.41
N GLY A 60 -18.17 -12.52 -0.91
CA GLY A 60 -19.15 -13.24 -1.71
C GLY A 60 -19.50 -12.56 -3.03
N LYS A 61 -19.81 -13.34 -4.07
CA LYS A 61 -20.12 -12.81 -5.41
C LYS A 61 -21.44 -12.04 -5.51
N THR A 62 -22.32 -12.16 -4.52
CA THR A 62 -23.65 -11.53 -4.50
C THR A 62 -23.62 -10.05 -4.13
N TRP A 63 -22.51 -9.56 -3.54
CA TRP A 63 -22.39 -8.16 -3.10
C TRP A 63 -22.51 -7.15 -4.25
N LEU A 64 -22.04 -7.48 -5.46
CA LEU A 64 -22.14 -6.62 -6.65
C LEU A 64 -23.59 -6.19 -6.94
N GLY A 65 -24.55 -7.12 -6.84
CA GLY A 65 -25.96 -6.80 -7.10
C GLY A 65 -26.68 -6.16 -5.93
N THR A 66 -26.33 -6.50 -4.69
CA THR A 66 -27.07 -6.10 -3.49
C THR A 66 -26.50 -4.88 -2.78
N GLN A 67 -25.19 -4.74 -2.70
CA GLN A 67 -24.54 -3.66 -1.93
C GLN A 67 -24.09 -2.48 -2.79
N LEU A 68 -23.68 -2.73 -4.03
CA LEU A 68 -23.15 -1.71 -4.93
C LEU A 68 -24.09 -0.50 -5.16
N PRO A 69 -25.42 -0.68 -5.36
CA PRO A 69 -26.33 0.47 -5.45
C PRO A 69 -26.37 1.31 -4.17
N GLY A 70 -26.27 0.66 -2.99
CA GLY A 70 -26.21 1.32 -1.70
C GLY A 70 -24.92 2.15 -1.53
N HIS A 71 -23.78 1.61 -1.97
CA HIS A 71 -22.50 2.33 -1.99
C HIS A 71 -22.59 3.58 -2.85
N PHE A 72 -23.00 3.46 -4.11
CA PHE A 72 -23.15 4.61 -4.99
C PHE A 72 -24.10 5.68 -4.45
N ARG A 73 -25.22 5.26 -3.84
CA ARG A 73 -26.17 6.22 -3.23
C ARG A 73 -25.50 7.02 -2.11
N ARG A 74 -24.72 6.35 -1.23
CA ARG A 74 -23.99 7.04 -0.12
C ARG A 74 -22.89 7.93 -0.66
N ILE A 75 -22.07 7.42 -1.56
CA ILE A 75 -20.99 8.17 -2.22
C ILE A 75 -21.54 9.43 -2.89
N PHE A 76 -22.56 9.31 -3.73
CA PHE A 76 -23.12 10.45 -4.47
C PHE A 76 -23.77 11.48 -3.57
N ARG A 77 -24.42 11.02 -2.47
CA ARG A 77 -24.97 11.95 -1.47
C ARG A 77 -23.87 12.72 -0.76
N ALA A 78 -22.84 12.03 -0.26
CA ALA A 78 -21.72 12.64 0.44
C ALA A 78 -20.94 13.57 -0.47
N ALA A 79 -20.57 13.13 -1.67
CA ALA A 79 -19.85 13.93 -2.64
C ALA A 79 -20.61 15.21 -3.04
N ARG A 80 -21.93 15.10 -3.34
CA ARG A 80 -22.74 16.28 -3.66
C ARG A 80 -22.91 17.25 -2.48
N ARG A 81 -23.00 16.74 -1.25
CA ARG A 81 -23.08 17.58 -0.05
C ARG A 81 -21.77 18.32 0.20
N PHE A 82 -20.66 17.62 0.04
CA PHE A 82 -19.31 18.18 0.20
C PHE A 82 -18.96 19.15 -0.93
N ASP A 83 -19.47 18.91 -2.14
CA ASP A 83 -19.28 19.75 -3.34
C ASP A 83 -17.80 20.06 -3.61
N PRO A 84 -16.98 19.00 -3.94
CA PRO A 84 -15.54 19.12 -4.03
C PRO A 84 -15.08 19.95 -5.24
N ASP A 85 -13.97 20.66 -5.07
CA ASP A 85 -13.24 21.32 -6.16
C ASP A 85 -12.31 20.35 -6.90
N LEU A 86 -11.84 19.30 -6.20
CA LEU A 86 -10.96 18.25 -6.73
C LEU A 86 -11.28 16.91 -6.04
N ILE A 87 -11.13 15.82 -6.78
CA ILE A 87 -11.21 14.45 -6.25
C ILE A 87 -9.88 13.74 -6.52
N LEU A 88 -9.28 13.21 -5.45
CA LEU A 88 -8.12 12.30 -5.51
C LEU A 88 -8.57 10.90 -5.05
N GLY A 89 -8.15 9.86 -5.75
CA GLY A 89 -8.57 8.53 -5.34
C GLY A 89 -8.01 7.40 -6.18
N ILE A 90 -8.53 6.23 -5.92
CA ILE A 90 -8.16 4.99 -6.58
C ILE A 90 -9.43 4.30 -7.07
N GLY A 91 -9.43 3.93 -8.37
CA GLY A 91 -10.48 3.14 -8.96
C GLY A 91 -11.79 3.88 -9.30
N PRO A 92 -12.85 3.11 -9.63
CA PRO A 92 -14.06 3.64 -10.27
C PRO A 92 -14.91 4.55 -9.38
N TYR A 93 -14.94 4.33 -8.06
CA TYR A 93 -15.79 5.13 -7.16
C TYR A 93 -15.44 6.62 -7.20
N ALA A 94 -14.14 6.96 -7.20
CA ALA A 94 -13.67 8.34 -7.33
C ALA A 94 -14.11 8.95 -8.66
N ALA A 95 -13.92 8.22 -9.77
CA ALA A 95 -14.31 8.69 -11.10
C ALA A 95 -15.82 8.95 -11.21
N PHE A 96 -16.66 8.07 -10.67
CA PHE A 96 -18.11 8.25 -10.71
C PHE A 96 -18.59 9.39 -9.79
N ALA A 97 -17.91 9.62 -8.66
CA ALA A 97 -18.16 10.81 -7.85
C ALA A 97 -17.86 12.09 -8.64
N GLY A 98 -16.76 12.11 -9.41
CA GLY A 98 -16.42 13.22 -10.31
C GLY A 98 -17.51 13.52 -11.37
N ILE A 99 -18.13 12.48 -11.93
CA ILE A 99 -19.25 12.67 -12.88
C ILE A 99 -20.42 13.40 -12.21
N VAL A 100 -20.79 13.02 -11.01
CA VAL A 100 -22.02 13.57 -10.36
C VAL A 100 -21.79 14.94 -9.72
N THR A 101 -20.55 15.28 -9.39
CA THR A 101 -20.16 16.59 -8.83
C THR A 101 -19.61 17.54 -9.91
N ARG A 102 -19.17 17.01 -11.04
CA ARG A 102 -18.41 17.71 -12.10
C ARG A 102 -17.01 18.16 -11.65
N ALA A 103 -16.54 17.69 -10.51
CA ALA A 103 -15.18 17.97 -10.05
C ALA A 103 -14.15 17.20 -10.90
N PRO A 104 -13.03 17.82 -11.26
CA PRO A 104 -11.92 17.09 -11.85
C PRO A 104 -11.46 15.98 -10.91
N THR A 105 -11.16 14.82 -11.48
CA THR A 105 -10.75 13.64 -10.73
C THR A 105 -9.37 13.19 -11.21
N VAL A 106 -8.45 12.99 -10.28
CA VAL A 106 -7.14 12.41 -10.52
C VAL A 106 -7.06 11.08 -9.80
N LEU A 107 -6.68 10.03 -10.51
CA LEU A 107 -6.46 8.70 -9.94
C LEU A 107 -4.97 8.43 -9.77
N VAL A 108 -4.63 7.81 -8.64
CA VAL A 108 -3.28 7.28 -8.37
C VAL A 108 -3.40 5.75 -8.41
N LEU A 109 -2.76 5.11 -9.38
CA LEU A 109 -2.89 3.67 -9.60
C LEU A 109 -1.52 2.99 -9.61
N ASP A 110 -1.44 1.77 -9.12
CA ASP A 110 -0.22 0.96 -9.10
C ASP A 110 -0.42 -0.48 -9.59
N SER A 111 -1.67 -0.92 -9.71
CA SER A 111 -2.02 -2.30 -10.02
C SER A 111 -2.42 -2.43 -11.50
N GLU A 112 -1.72 -3.29 -12.25
CA GLU A 112 -1.79 -3.36 -13.72
C GLU A 112 -2.97 -4.16 -14.30
N PRO A 113 -3.44 -5.25 -13.69
CA PRO A 113 -4.30 -6.21 -14.42
C PRO A 113 -5.80 -5.98 -14.29
N THR A 114 -6.29 -4.82 -13.88
CA THR A 114 -7.70 -4.70 -13.53
C THR A 114 -8.53 -3.90 -14.54
N LEU A 115 -9.80 -4.32 -14.73
CA LEU A 115 -10.84 -3.55 -15.42
C LEU A 115 -11.08 -2.18 -14.75
N ASP A 116 -10.64 -2.03 -13.51
CA ASP A 116 -10.74 -0.80 -12.73
C ASP A 116 -10.04 0.39 -13.37
N HIS A 117 -9.12 0.16 -14.31
CA HIS A 117 -8.44 1.22 -15.06
C HIS A 117 -9.16 1.61 -16.34
N VAL A 118 -9.85 0.67 -16.97
CA VAL A 118 -10.49 0.91 -18.26
C VAL A 118 -11.80 1.69 -18.10
N LEU A 119 -12.58 1.35 -17.09
CA LEU A 119 -13.90 1.91 -16.86
C LEU A 119 -13.86 3.40 -16.45
N PRO A 120 -13.01 3.86 -15.49
CA PRO A 120 -12.98 5.25 -15.07
C PRO A 120 -12.29 6.20 -16.06
N ARG A 121 -11.42 5.70 -16.92
CA ARG A 121 -10.54 6.47 -17.82
C ARG A 121 -11.22 7.58 -18.63
N PRO A 122 -12.42 7.42 -19.23
CA PRO A 122 -13.06 8.52 -19.93
C PRO A 122 -13.44 9.70 -19.04
N PHE A 123 -13.68 9.44 -17.76
CA PHE A 123 -14.33 10.36 -16.81
C PHE A 123 -13.36 11.09 -15.89
N VAL A 124 -12.07 10.74 -15.94
CA VAL A 124 -11.06 11.36 -15.06
C VAL A 124 -10.26 12.42 -15.82
N ARG A 125 -9.67 13.36 -15.09
CA ARG A 125 -8.77 14.39 -15.60
C ARG A 125 -7.40 13.80 -15.91
N ALA A 126 -6.86 12.98 -14.99
CA ALA A 126 -5.58 12.31 -15.13
C ALA A 126 -5.53 10.99 -14.37
N ILE A 127 -4.56 10.18 -14.74
CA ILE A 127 -4.17 8.94 -14.07
C ILE A 127 -2.66 9.01 -13.84
N LEU A 128 -2.25 8.91 -12.57
CA LEU A 128 -0.86 8.89 -12.15
C LEU A 128 -0.47 7.46 -11.80
N THR A 129 0.67 6.98 -12.30
CA THR A 129 1.20 5.66 -11.97
C THR A 129 2.71 5.74 -11.71
N PRO A 130 3.27 4.80 -10.96
CA PRO A 130 4.72 4.59 -10.94
C PRO A 130 5.29 4.43 -12.35
N ALA A 131 6.52 4.89 -12.59
CA ALA A 131 7.22 4.66 -13.86
C ALA A 131 7.44 3.17 -14.16
N ALA A 132 7.47 2.33 -13.12
CA ALA A 132 7.52 0.86 -13.24
C ALA A 132 6.22 0.22 -13.79
N PHE A 133 5.13 0.99 -13.89
CA PHE A 133 3.84 0.51 -14.43
C PHE A 133 3.96 0.22 -15.92
N THR A 134 3.67 -1.01 -16.34
CA THR A 134 4.00 -1.53 -17.67
C THR A 134 2.99 -1.17 -18.77
N ARG A 135 1.83 -0.60 -18.41
CA ARG A 135 0.76 -0.32 -19.37
C ARG A 135 0.62 1.18 -19.66
N HIS A 136 0.47 1.50 -20.94
CA HIS A 136 0.11 2.85 -21.36
C HIS A 136 -1.41 3.08 -21.30
N LEU A 137 -1.86 4.07 -20.50
CA LEU A 137 -3.28 4.36 -20.27
C LEU A 137 -3.81 5.53 -21.12
N GLY A 138 -3.08 5.95 -22.17
CA GLY A 138 -3.48 6.98 -23.14
C GLY A 138 -3.18 8.41 -22.70
N GLY A 139 -3.74 9.40 -23.39
CA GLY A 139 -3.37 10.82 -23.25
C GLY A 139 -3.63 11.48 -21.90
N LYS A 140 -4.25 10.80 -20.95
CA LYS A 140 -4.45 11.26 -19.56
C LYS A 140 -3.50 10.60 -18.58
N HIS A 141 -2.58 9.78 -19.07
CA HIS A 141 -1.62 9.04 -18.25
C HIS A 141 -0.37 9.89 -18.00
N PHE A 142 0.04 9.95 -16.75
CA PHE A 142 1.28 10.52 -16.28
C PHE A 142 1.98 9.50 -15.39
N VAL A 143 3.31 9.51 -15.41
CA VAL A 143 4.13 8.65 -14.58
C VAL A 143 5.01 9.49 -13.65
N PHE A 144 5.35 8.89 -12.50
CA PHE A 144 6.27 9.46 -11.53
C PHE A 144 7.32 8.41 -11.13
N ASP A 145 8.52 8.85 -10.78
CA ASP A 145 9.58 7.97 -10.30
C ASP A 145 9.34 7.58 -8.85
N GLY A 146 9.31 6.28 -8.56
CA GLY A 146 9.02 5.72 -7.25
C GLY A 146 7.77 4.85 -7.23
N PHE A 147 7.18 4.71 -6.05
CA PHE A 147 5.98 3.90 -5.78
C PHE A 147 4.95 4.72 -5.01
N LYS A 148 3.70 4.24 -4.92
CA LYS A 148 2.68 4.90 -4.10
C LYS A 148 3.09 5.00 -2.62
N GLU A 149 3.88 4.04 -2.16
CA GLU A 149 4.42 3.98 -0.81
C GLU A 149 5.40 5.13 -0.52
N CYS A 150 5.97 5.77 -1.54
CA CYS A 150 6.78 6.99 -1.39
C CYS A 150 5.97 8.19 -0.85
N ALA A 151 4.64 8.12 -0.82
CA ALA A 151 3.82 9.12 -0.14
C ALA A 151 3.94 9.09 1.39
N TYR A 152 4.40 8.00 1.97
CA TYR A 152 4.48 7.85 3.42
C TYR A 152 5.77 7.19 3.92
N LEU A 153 6.59 6.63 3.03
CA LEU A 153 7.86 5.97 3.36
C LEU A 153 9.08 6.63 2.73
N HIS A 154 8.90 7.70 1.91
CA HIS A 154 10.04 8.48 1.43
C HIS A 154 10.80 9.06 2.63
N PRO A 155 12.16 9.13 2.60
CA PRO A 155 12.96 9.64 3.72
C PRO A 155 12.55 11.02 4.23
N ASP A 156 12.04 11.87 3.35
CA ASP A 156 11.61 13.24 3.70
C ASP A 156 10.29 13.28 4.49
N VAL A 157 9.51 12.21 4.49
CA VAL A 157 8.20 12.18 5.15
C VAL A 157 8.06 11.11 6.23
N PHE A 158 8.80 10.01 6.11
CA PHE A 158 8.73 8.94 7.09
C PHE A 158 9.45 9.32 8.39
N GLN A 159 8.71 9.26 9.48
CA GLN A 159 9.28 9.40 10.83
C GLN A 159 8.70 8.29 11.71
N PRO A 160 9.55 7.53 12.44
CA PRO A 160 9.08 6.56 13.42
C PRO A 160 8.17 7.22 14.45
N GLN A 161 7.09 6.53 14.82
CA GLN A 161 6.07 7.05 15.73
C GLN A 161 6.18 6.47 17.15
N ALA A 162 6.77 5.27 17.28
CA ALA A 162 6.84 4.55 18.52
C ALA A 162 8.14 3.75 18.66
N ASP A 163 8.50 3.45 19.89
CA ASP A 163 9.47 2.42 20.22
C ASP A 163 8.77 1.04 20.19
N VAL A 164 8.72 0.46 18.99
CA VAL A 164 7.98 -0.78 18.77
C VAL A 164 8.62 -1.98 19.47
N ARG A 165 9.94 -1.98 19.71
CA ARG A 165 10.60 -3.05 20.45
C ARG A 165 10.08 -3.12 21.89
N SER A 166 10.03 -1.98 22.56
CA SER A 166 9.46 -1.86 23.90
C SER A 166 7.97 -2.28 23.95
N GLU A 167 7.17 -1.87 22.95
CA GLU A 167 5.75 -2.23 22.88
C GLU A 167 5.52 -3.72 22.60
N LEU A 168 6.44 -4.37 21.89
CA LEU A 168 6.43 -5.81 21.61
C LEU A 168 7.04 -6.63 22.76
N GLY A 169 7.67 -5.99 23.74
CA GLY A 169 8.34 -6.65 24.85
C GLY A 169 9.65 -7.34 24.47
N LEU A 170 10.29 -6.87 23.41
CA LEU A 170 11.59 -7.36 22.91
C LEU A 170 12.73 -6.57 23.54
N ASP A 171 13.86 -7.22 23.77
CA ASP A 171 15.11 -6.56 24.17
C ASP A 171 15.68 -5.74 22.98
N ASP A 172 16.51 -4.71 23.29
CA ASP A 172 17.01 -3.76 22.28
C ASP A 172 17.78 -4.44 21.12
N ASP A 173 18.48 -5.54 21.41
CA ASP A 173 19.30 -6.31 20.46
C ASP A 173 18.68 -7.67 20.08
N GLU A 174 17.47 -7.96 20.53
CA GLU A 174 16.76 -9.21 20.17
C GLU A 174 16.32 -9.18 18.71
N PRO A 175 16.84 -10.07 17.83
CA PRO A 175 16.41 -10.09 16.44
C PRO A 175 14.98 -10.58 16.31
N PHE A 176 14.18 -9.93 15.46
CA PHE A 176 12.85 -10.42 15.14
C PHE A 176 12.56 -10.37 13.63
N ALA A 177 11.75 -11.31 13.19
CA ALA A 177 11.28 -11.44 11.83
C ALA A 177 9.75 -11.27 11.76
N LEU A 178 9.27 -10.55 10.75
CA LEU A 178 7.85 -10.43 10.45
C LEU A 178 7.44 -11.44 9.39
N VAL A 179 6.34 -12.15 9.64
CA VAL A 179 5.70 -13.03 8.65
C VAL A 179 4.31 -12.48 8.35
N ARG A 180 4.04 -12.17 7.08
CA ARG A 180 2.74 -11.66 6.63
C ARG A 180 2.04 -12.66 5.74
N LEU A 181 0.87 -13.13 6.18
CA LEU A 181 0.07 -14.15 5.50
C LEU A 181 -1.26 -13.59 5.02
N ASN A 182 -1.54 -13.73 3.72
CA ASN A 182 -2.77 -13.29 3.07
C ASN A 182 -3.91 -14.30 3.29
N SER A 183 -5.12 -13.80 3.39
CA SER A 183 -6.35 -14.61 3.42
C SER A 183 -6.72 -15.20 2.05
N PHE A 184 -6.25 -14.61 0.94
CA PHE A 184 -6.59 -14.97 -0.46
C PHE A 184 -8.11 -15.02 -0.72
N VAL A 185 -8.85 -14.05 -0.17
CA VAL A 185 -10.32 -13.94 -0.38
C VAL A 185 -10.71 -12.82 -1.35
N GLY A 186 -9.77 -12.03 -1.84
CA GLY A 186 -9.99 -10.94 -2.79
C GLY A 186 -10.40 -11.43 -4.18
N HIS A 187 -11.07 -10.58 -4.97
CA HIS A 187 -11.48 -10.92 -6.35
C HIS A 187 -10.30 -11.20 -7.28
N HIS A 188 -9.17 -10.53 -7.08
CA HIS A 188 -7.92 -10.70 -7.82
C HIS A 188 -7.14 -11.94 -7.36
N ASP A 189 -7.52 -12.54 -6.23
CA ASP A 189 -6.87 -13.73 -5.68
C ASP A 189 -7.48 -15.05 -6.19
N ILE A 190 -8.50 -15.00 -7.05
CA ILE A 190 -9.17 -16.22 -7.54
C ILE A 190 -8.17 -17.12 -8.24
N GLY A 191 -7.97 -18.34 -7.71
CA GLY A 191 -7.02 -19.31 -8.23
C GLY A 191 -5.57 -19.07 -7.81
N LYS A 192 -5.32 -18.03 -6.99
CA LYS A 192 -4.02 -17.74 -6.42
C LYS A 192 -3.87 -18.35 -5.03
N ARG A 193 -2.61 -18.58 -4.64
CA ARG A 193 -2.25 -19.20 -3.36
C ARG A 193 -0.94 -18.62 -2.81
N GLY A 194 -0.84 -18.60 -1.49
CA GLY A 194 0.39 -18.37 -0.73
C GLY A 194 0.86 -19.63 -0.02
N PHE A 195 1.58 -19.46 1.06
CA PHE A 195 2.10 -20.57 1.87
C PHE A 195 0.98 -21.50 2.35
N GLY A 196 1.12 -22.79 2.03
CA GLY A 196 0.27 -23.86 2.56
C GLY A 196 0.50 -24.09 4.06
N ARG A 197 -0.35 -24.92 4.68
CA ARG A 197 -0.26 -25.18 6.13
C ARG A 197 1.12 -25.69 6.57
N ASP A 198 1.67 -26.64 5.81
CA ASP A 198 2.95 -27.26 6.14
C ASP A 198 4.10 -26.28 5.93
N HIS A 199 4.11 -25.51 4.81
CA HIS A 199 5.10 -24.48 4.57
C HIS A 199 5.04 -23.33 5.61
N ARG A 200 3.85 -22.95 6.10
CA ARG A 200 3.73 -21.94 7.19
C ARG A 200 4.38 -22.43 8.47
N ARG A 201 4.14 -23.68 8.82
CA ARG A 201 4.77 -24.31 9.98
C ARG A 201 6.28 -24.36 9.82
N GLU A 202 6.77 -24.88 8.71
CA GLU A 202 8.20 -24.99 8.42
C GLU A 202 8.89 -23.63 8.39
N LEU A 203 8.27 -22.62 7.76
CA LEU A 203 8.77 -21.24 7.76
C LEU A 203 8.94 -20.72 9.18
N ILE A 204 7.89 -20.79 9.99
CA ILE A 204 7.92 -20.29 11.37
C ILE A 204 8.96 -21.03 12.21
N GLU A 205 8.98 -22.37 12.18
CA GLU A 205 9.94 -23.19 12.91
C GLU A 205 11.38 -22.90 12.48
N THR A 206 11.61 -22.65 11.18
CA THR A 206 12.92 -22.29 10.64
C THR A 206 13.39 -20.94 11.11
N LEU A 207 12.55 -19.89 11.01
CA LEU A 207 12.91 -18.54 11.43
C LEU A 207 13.10 -18.43 12.95
N ALA A 208 12.31 -19.15 13.73
CA ALA A 208 12.38 -19.14 15.18
C ALA A 208 13.69 -19.72 15.76
N THR A 209 14.53 -20.31 14.93
CA THR A 209 15.89 -20.73 15.35
C THR A 209 16.85 -19.56 15.51
N ASP A 210 16.60 -18.43 14.81
CA ASP A 210 17.53 -17.32 14.71
C ASP A 210 16.90 -15.96 15.12
N ALA A 211 15.57 -15.88 15.23
CA ALA A 211 14.85 -14.64 15.55
C ALA A 211 13.50 -14.91 16.24
N THR A 212 12.99 -13.94 17.00
CA THR A 212 11.59 -13.93 17.43
C THR A 212 10.66 -13.73 16.23
N VAL A 213 9.67 -14.62 16.06
CA VAL A 213 8.79 -14.60 14.88
C VAL A 213 7.44 -13.98 15.23
N LEU A 214 7.16 -12.84 14.61
CA LEU A 214 5.88 -12.14 14.74
C LEU A 214 5.04 -12.36 13.48
N VAL A 215 3.82 -12.87 13.63
CA VAL A 215 2.98 -13.25 12.49
C VAL A 215 1.74 -12.37 12.40
N SER A 216 1.58 -11.71 11.26
CA SER A 216 0.34 -11.03 10.87
C SER A 216 -0.43 -11.92 9.89
N ASP A 217 -1.46 -12.62 10.39
CA ASP A 217 -2.26 -13.58 9.62
C ASP A 217 -3.67 -13.04 9.37
N GLU A 218 -3.94 -12.56 8.14
CA GLU A 218 -5.27 -12.09 7.75
C GLU A 218 -6.34 -13.19 7.75
N GLY A 219 -5.92 -14.43 7.59
CA GLY A 219 -6.84 -15.57 7.50
C GLY A 219 -7.20 -16.17 8.85
N GLY A 220 -6.51 -15.81 9.93
CA GLY A 220 -6.69 -16.40 11.25
C GLY A 220 -6.42 -17.91 11.27
N ARG A 221 -5.46 -18.39 10.49
CA ARG A 221 -5.20 -19.83 10.26
C ARG A 221 -4.04 -20.37 11.08
N ILE A 222 -3.31 -19.51 11.78
CA ILE A 222 -2.17 -19.88 12.62
C ILE A 222 -2.66 -20.26 14.00
N ASP A 223 -2.28 -21.45 14.43
CA ASP A 223 -2.45 -21.90 15.81
C ASP A 223 -1.16 -21.61 16.60
N PHE A 224 -1.12 -20.44 17.23
CA PHE A 224 0.02 -19.96 18.01
C PHE A 224 0.34 -20.85 19.22
N SER A 225 -0.60 -21.67 19.69
CA SER A 225 -0.33 -22.59 20.81
C SER A 225 0.60 -23.76 20.43
N SER A 226 0.76 -24.00 19.14
CA SER A 226 1.52 -25.13 18.57
C SER A 226 2.78 -24.70 17.81
N LEU A 227 3.09 -23.41 17.74
CA LEU A 227 4.21 -22.88 16.97
C LEU A 227 5.05 -21.89 17.78
N PRO A 228 6.37 -21.83 17.56
CA PRO A 228 7.26 -20.88 18.19
C PRO A 228 7.13 -19.49 17.53
N ALA A 229 5.98 -18.88 17.65
CA ALA A 229 5.69 -17.56 17.09
C ALA A 229 4.62 -16.84 17.90
N GLU A 230 4.60 -15.53 17.80
CA GLU A 230 3.60 -14.67 18.42
C GLU A 230 2.78 -13.93 17.39
N PRO A 231 1.50 -13.61 17.67
CA PRO A 231 0.72 -12.76 16.79
C PRO A 231 1.30 -11.33 16.81
N TYR A 232 1.39 -10.70 15.64
CA TYR A 232 1.64 -9.26 15.59
C TYR A 232 0.46 -8.53 16.23
N SER A 233 0.69 -7.88 17.37
CA SER A 233 -0.35 -7.35 18.25
C SER A 233 -0.43 -5.83 18.30
N LEU A 234 0.50 -5.11 17.65
CA LEU A 234 0.51 -3.66 17.67
C LEU A 234 -0.61 -3.08 16.78
N HIS A 235 -0.93 -1.80 17.07
CA HIS A 235 -1.87 -1.08 16.22
C HIS A 235 -1.40 -1.06 14.76
N PRO A 236 -2.28 -1.20 13.76
CA PRO A 236 -1.91 -1.21 12.33
C PRO A 236 -1.08 0.00 11.88
N ALA A 237 -1.23 1.16 12.54
CA ALA A 237 -0.44 2.36 12.25
C ALA A 237 1.06 2.20 12.53
N LEU A 238 1.45 1.27 13.41
CA LEU A 238 2.83 1.03 13.81
C LEU A 238 3.54 -0.04 12.95
N ILE A 239 2.88 -0.54 11.92
CA ILE A 239 3.45 -1.60 11.06
C ILE A 239 4.75 -1.16 10.37
N HIS A 240 4.86 0.12 9.98
CA HIS A 240 6.04 0.64 9.31
C HIS A 240 7.22 0.82 10.27
N ASP A 241 6.94 1.18 11.53
CA ASP A 241 7.96 1.21 12.57
C ASP A 241 8.48 -0.21 12.86
N ALA A 242 7.56 -1.18 12.96
CA ALA A 242 7.94 -2.58 13.13
C ALA A 242 8.70 -3.16 11.93
N LEU A 243 8.29 -2.83 10.71
CA LEU A 243 9.02 -3.24 9.50
C LEU A 243 10.45 -2.69 9.50
N ARG A 244 10.63 -1.42 9.86
CA ARG A 244 11.95 -0.79 9.90
C ARG A 244 12.91 -1.45 10.90
N GLU A 245 12.40 -1.93 12.02
CA GLU A 245 13.18 -2.55 13.09
C GLU A 245 13.35 -4.07 12.91
N ALA A 246 12.58 -4.68 12.00
CA ALA A 246 12.67 -6.11 11.73
C ALA A 246 13.93 -6.45 10.93
N GLU A 247 14.54 -7.60 11.26
CA GLU A 247 15.66 -8.15 10.48
C GLU A 247 15.23 -8.67 9.12
N LEU A 248 13.97 -9.12 9.00
CA LEU A 248 13.45 -9.75 7.80
C LEU A 248 11.93 -9.66 7.74
N LEU A 249 11.40 -9.46 6.53
CA LEU A 249 10.01 -9.75 6.20
C LEU A 249 9.91 -10.98 5.29
N VAL A 250 9.06 -11.95 5.64
CA VAL A 250 8.61 -12.99 4.71
C VAL A 250 7.11 -12.84 4.48
N ALA A 251 6.70 -12.72 3.21
CA ALA A 251 5.31 -12.45 2.90
C ALA A 251 4.79 -13.20 1.66
N ASP A 252 3.54 -13.61 1.72
CA ASP A 252 2.76 -14.03 0.56
C ASP A 252 1.79 -12.92 0.08
N THR A 253 1.92 -11.71 0.65
CA THR A 253 1.21 -10.48 0.28
C THR A 253 2.06 -9.60 -0.65
N GLN A 254 1.54 -8.45 -1.02
CA GLN A 254 2.16 -7.54 -1.98
C GLN A 254 2.66 -6.25 -1.32
N THR A 255 1.78 -5.41 -0.80
CA THR A 255 2.11 -4.05 -0.32
C THR A 255 3.23 -4.04 0.72
N MET A 256 3.16 -4.89 1.75
CA MET A 256 4.17 -4.91 2.81
C MET A 256 5.58 -5.26 2.32
N VAL A 257 5.71 -6.00 1.20
CA VAL A 257 7.02 -6.28 0.59
C VAL A 257 7.64 -5.02 -0.01
N THR A 258 6.84 -4.20 -0.68
CA THR A 258 7.29 -2.87 -1.15
C THR A 258 7.63 -1.97 0.03
N GLU A 259 6.81 -1.96 1.08
CA GLU A 259 7.04 -1.17 2.30
C GLU A 259 8.35 -1.56 2.99
N ALA A 260 8.60 -2.85 3.18
CA ALA A 260 9.87 -3.35 3.75
C ALA A 260 11.07 -2.90 2.92
N ALA A 261 11.00 -3.04 1.59
CA ALA A 261 12.07 -2.60 0.69
C ALA A 261 12.39 -1.11 0.83
N LEU A 262 11.35 -0.25 0.92
CA LEU A 262 11.52 1.19 1.09
C LEU A 262 11.97 1.60 2.50
N LEU A 263 11.83 0.73 3.48
CA LEU A 263 12.31 0.93 4.85
C LEU A 263 13.72 0.36 5.08
N GLY A 264 14.28 -0.37 4.11
CA GLY A 264 15.61 -0.97 4.21
C GLY A 264 15.61 -2.33 4.90
N THR A 265 14.46 -2.98 4.99
CA THR A 265 14.30 -4.31 5.56
C THR A 265 14.38 -5.36 4.46
N PRO A 266 15.24 -6.37 4.55
CA PRO A 266 15.25 -7.51 3.64
C PRO A 266 13.86 -8.14 3.54
N ALA A 267 13.41 -8.46 2.32
CA ALA A 267 12.10 -9.07 2.13
C ALA A 267 12.13 -10.24 1.16
N VAL A 268 11.49 -11.34 1.56
CA VAL A 268 11.23 -12.51 0.71
C VAL A 268 9.74 -12.59 0.43
N ARG A 269 9.38 -12.50 -0.86
CA ARG A 269 8.01 -12.65 -1.32
C ARG A 269 7.84 -13.98 -2.01
N SER A 270 6.84 -14.77 -1.58
CA SER A 270 6.52 -16.04 -2.22
C SER A 270 5.02 -16.26 -2.29
N ASN A 271 4.50 -16.28 -3.49
CA ASN A 271 3.11 -16.60 -3.79
C ASN A 271 2.97 -16.96 -5.29
N SER A 272 1.81 -17.39 -5.71
CA SER A 272 1.56 -17.78 -7.11
C SER A 272 1.40 -16.61 -8.09
N PHE A 273 1.67 -15.36 -7.71
CA PHE A 273 1.81 -14.23 -8.63
C PHE A 273 3.25 -14.04 -9.10
N VAL A 274 4.22 -14.55 -8.33
CA VAL A 274 5.65 -14.46 -8.66
C VAL A 274 5.92 -15.21 -9.98
N GLY A 275 6.67 -14.58 -10.88
CA GLY A 275 7.06 -15.12 -12.17
C GLY A 275 6.66 -14.26 -13.36
N ASP A 276 6.47 -14.91 -14.52
CA ASP A 276 6.13 -14.22 -15.76
C ASP A 276 4.82 -13.43 -15.64
N GLY A 277 4.89 -12.14 -15.91
CA GLY A 277 3.75 -11.23 -15.83
C GLY A 277 3.46 -10.66 -14.43
N ASP A 278 4.44 -10.72 -13.53
CA ASP A 278 4.37 -10.02 -12.24
C ASP A 278 4.26 -8.50 -12.43
N MET A 279 3.82 -7.80 -11.40
CA MET A 279 3.65 -6.35 -11.46
C MET A 279 5.01 -5.64 -11.56
N GLY A 280 5.06 -4.56 -12.31
CA GLY A 280 6.28 -3.82 -12.61
C GLY A 280 7.04 -3.32 -11.39
N ASN A 281 6.34 -2.99 -10.29
CA ASN A 281 6.95 -2.58 -9.03
C ASN A 281 7.81 -3.71 -8.41
N PHE A 282 7.35 -4.97 -8.39
CA PHE A 282 8.14 -6.09 -7.84
C PHE A 282 9.33 -6.43 -8.72
N VAL A 283 9.16 -6.35 -10.05
CA VAL A 283 10.27 -6.52 -11.00
C VAL A 283 11.33 -5.43 -10.79
N ALA A 284 10.92 -4.18 -10.55
CA ALA A 284 11.84 -3.07 -10.30
C ALA A 284 12.60 -3.24 -8.97
N LEU A 285 11.90 -3.61 -7.89
CA LEU A 285 12.50 -3.82 -6.58
C LEU A 285 13.47 -5.00 -6.56
N GLU A 286 13.14 -6.10 -7.24
CA GLU A 286 14.02 -7.26 -7.39
C GLU A 286 15.29 -6.91 -8.18
N ARG A 287 15.17 -6.18 -9.29
CA ARG A 287 16.33 -5.69 -10.05
C ARG A 287 17.21 -4.75 -9.23
N ALA A 288 16.64 -3.96 -8.34
CA ALA A 288 17.37 -3.14 -7.39
C ALA A 288 18.02 -3.96 -6.25
N GLY A 289 17.71 -5.25 -6.16
CA GLY A 289 18.23 -6.14 -5.11
C GLY A 289 17.66 -5.83 -3.71
N LEU A 290 16.46 -5.21 -3.65
CA LEU A 290 15.78 -4.85 -2.41
C LEU A 290 14.86 -5.95 -1.91
N ILE A 291 14.39 -6.82 -2.79
CA ILE A 291 13.54 -7.96 -2.44
C ILE A 291 13.98 -9.23 -3.18
N PHE A 292 13.49 -10.37 -2.71
CA PHE A 292 13.56 -11.64 -3.40
C PHE A 292 12.14 -12.10 -3.75
N ASN A 293 11.86 -12.26 -5.06
CA ASN A 293 10.64 -12.90 -5.55
C ASN A 293 10.94 -14.37 -5.80
N VAL A 294 10.44 -15.26 -4.96
CA VAL A 294 10.76 -16.67 -5.00
C VAL A 294 9.47 -17.46 -5.26
N PRO A 295 9.30 -18.09 -6.44
CA PRO A 295 8.07 -18.79 -6.77
C PRO A 295 7.87 -20.08 -5.96
N GLU A 296 8.96 -20.77 -5.59
CA GLU A 296 8.93 -22.03 -4.87
C GLU A 296 9.02 -21.80 -3.36
N PHE A 297 8.06 -22.33 -2.59
CA PHE A 297 7.94 -22.06 -1.16
C PHE A 297 9.14 -22.58 -0.35
N ASP A 298 9.65 -23.76 -0.69
CA ASP A 298 10.82 -24.34 -0.02
C ASP A 298 12.07 -23.47 -0.22
N GLU A 299 12.28 -22.98 -1.45
CA GLU A 299 13.38 -22.07 -1.76
C GLU A 299 13.22 -20.72 -1.03
N ALA A 300 11.98 -20.23 -0.85
CA ALA A 300 11.71 -19.02 -0.11
C ALA A 300 12.06 -19.18 1.37
N ILE A 301 11.79 -20.32 1.97
CA ILE A 301 12.16 -20.64 3.38
C ILE A 301 13.68 -20.71 3.52
N ASP A 302 14.37 -21.40 2.60
CA ASP A 302 15.83 -21.45 2.60
C ASP A 302 16.46 -20.06 2.45
N ARG A 303 15.93 -19.23 1.53
CA ARG A 303 16.38 -17.86 1.33
C ARG A 303 16.19 -17.01 2.59
N ALA A 304 15.03 -17.11 3.24
CA ALA A 304 14.73 -16.38 4.45
C ALA A 304 15.69 -16.73 5.60
N ARG A 305 15.97 -18.03 5.79
CA ARG A 305 16.96 -18.51 6.75
C ARG A 305 18.36 -17.96 6.47
N ASP A 306 18.80 -18.02 5.21
CA ASP A 306 20.13 -17.55 4.82
C ASP A 306 20.30 -16.05 5.07
N LEU A 307 19.25 -15.24 4.82
CA LEU A 307 19.24 -13.80 5.09
C LEU A 307 19.41 -13.51 6.58
N LEU A 308 18.66 -14.18 7.46
CA LEU A 308 18.77 -13.98 8.92
C LEU A 308 20.17 -14.30 9.45
N ARG A 309 20.90 -15.22 8.79
CA ARG A 309 22.24 -15.65 9.18
C ARG A 309 23.37 -14.87 8.52
N THR A 310 23.03 -13.91 7.65
CA THR A 310 24.03 -13.13 6.93
C THR A 310 24.43 -11.90 7.74
N ASP A 311 25.67 -11.88 8.21
CA ASP A 311 26.21 -10.74 8.95
C ASP A 311 26.17 -9.46 8.11
N GLY A 312 25.73 -8.36 8.73
CA GLY A 312 25.74 -7.03 8.11
C GLY A 312 24.65 -6.81 7.05
N ILE A 313 23.66 -7.71 6.95
CA ILE A 313 22.60 -7.65 5.96
C ILE A 313 21.80 -6.33 6.03
N GLY A 314 21.47 -5.85 7.22
CA GLY A 314 20.75 -4.59 7.41
C GLY A 314 21.50 -3.38 6.84
N ALA A 315 22.83 -3.30 7.04
CA ALA A 315 23.64 -2.22 6.48
C ALA A 315 23.70 -2.28 4.95
N GLU A 316 23.72 -3.48 4.36
CA GLU A 316 23.64 -3.65 2.90
C GLU A 316 22.31 -3.16 2.35
N TRP A 317 21.18 -3.53 3.00
CA TRP A 317 19.86 -3.10 2.57
C TRP A 317 19.65 -1.60 2.73
N GLU A 318 20.11 -0.99 3.81
CA GLU A 318 20.03 0.47 3.99
C GLU A 318 20.82 1.21 2.90
N ARG A 319 21.97 0.71 2.49
CA ARG A 319 22.74 1.28 1.37
C ARG A 319 21.96 1.18 0.05
N LYS A 320 21.41 -0.01 -0.28
CA LYS A 320 20.61 -0.24 -1.50
C LYS A 320 19.36 0.65 -1.50
N ARG A 321 18.66 0.73 -0.38
CA ARG A 321 17.51 1.61 -0.17
C ARG A 321 17.86 3.07 -0.43
N THR A 322 18.93 3.57 0.19
CA THR A 322 19.36 4.95 0.04
C THR A 322 19.69 5.28 -1.43
N GLU A 323 20.41 4.39 -2.11
CA GLU A 323 20.72 4.53 -3.53
C GLU A 323 19.45 4.54 -4.40
N TYR A 324 18.51 3.64 -4.13
CA TYR A 324 17.25 3.56 -4.87
C TYR A 324 16.37 4.81 -4.67
N LEU A 325 16.17 5.21 -3.42
CA LEU A 325 15.30 6.33 -3.08
C LEU A 325 15.87 7.70 -3.47
N SER A 326 17.16 7.82 -3.69
CA SER A 326 17.77 9.08 -4.15
C SER A 326 17.25 9.58 -5.51
N ASN A 327 16.61 8.72 -6.29
CA ASN A 327 16.05 9.02 -7.61
C ASN A 327 14.52 8.95 -7.62
N THR A 328 13.87 8.84 -6.47
CA THR A 328 12.40 8.78 -6.38
C THR A 328 11.83 10.12 -5.93
N VAL A 329 10.58 10.34 -6.25
CA VAL A 329 9.85 11.53 -5.80
C VAL A 329 9.23 11.31 -4.43
N ASN A 330 9.19 12.35 -3.61
CA ASN A 330 8.26 12.41 -2.48
C ASN A 330 6.83 12.56 -3.03
N LEU A 331 6.09 11.47 -3.04
CA LEU A 331 4.75 11.48 -3.65
C LEU A 331 3.75 12.35 -2.88
N THR A 332 3.97 12.61 -1.59
CA THR A 332 3.15 13.57 -0.84
C THR A 332 3.31 14.97 -1.43
N ASP A 333 4.54 15.46 -1.63
CA ASP A 333 4.78 16.78 -2.21
C ASP A 333 4.25 16.87 -3.64
N LEU A 334 4.47 15.84 -4.45
CA LEU A 334 3.94 15.77 -5.80
C LEU A 334 2.40 15.87 -5.82
N LEU A 335 1.70 15.16 -4.91
CA LEU A 335 0.24 15.25 -4.82
C LEU A 335 -0.25 16.61 -4.30
N LEU A 336 0.50 17.29 -3.45
CA LEU A 336 0.22 18.68 -3.04
C LEU A 336 0.35 19.63 -4.23
N ASP A 337 1.36 19.46 -5.08
CA ASP A 337 1.53 20.23 -6.32
C ASP A 337 0.41 19.95 -7.33
N VAL A 338 -0.08 18.71 -7.41
CA VAL A 338 -1.28 18.37 -8.19
C VAL A 338 -2.50 19.15 -7.68
N VAL A 339 -2.69 19.24 -6.36
CA VAL A 339 -3.79 20.02 -5.76
C VAL A 339 -3.62 21.52 -6.02
N ALA A 340 -2.41 22.05 -5.89
CA ALA A 340 -2.12 23.45 -6.19
C ALA A 340 -2.40 23.79 -7.65
N THR A 341 -1.95 22.92 -8.58
CA THR A 341 -2.20 23.07 -10.01
C THR A 341 -3.71 22.98 -10.35
N ALA A 342 -4.47 22.17 -9.61
CA ALA A 342 -5.92 22.07 -9.79
C ALA A 342 -6.68 23.36 -9.40
N ALA A 343 -6.07 24.25 -8.61
CA ALA A 343 -6.62 25.57 -8.30
C ALA A 343 -6.44 26.58 -9.44
N GLU A 344 -5.57 26.29 -10.42
CA GLU A 344 -5.31 27.15 -11.56
C GLU A 344 -6.38 26.98 -12.66
N PRO A 345 -6.68 28.03 -13.43
CA PRO A 345 -7.74 27.98 -14.44
C PRO A 345 -7.53 26.93 -15.56
N ASP A 346 -6.28 26.60 -15.88
CA ASP A 346 -5.93 25.69 -16.97
C ASP A 346 -5.64 24.25 -16.50
N PHE A 347 -5.51 24.00 -15.18
CA PHE A 347 -5.24 22.68 -14.58
C PHE A 347 -4.38 21.78 -15.48
N ASP A 348 -3.13 22.16 -15.71
CA ASP A 348 -2.20 21.44 -16.58
C ASP A 348 -1.15 20.68 -15.79
N LEU A 349 -1.33 19.37 -15.63
CA LEU A 349 -0.43 18.49 -14.91
C LEU A 349 0.95 18.28 -15.60
N ALA A 350 1.11 18.70 -16.85
CA ALA A 350 2.43 18.67 -17.48
C ALA A 350 3.41 19.69 -16.90
N ARG A 351 2.92 20.59 -16.04
CA ARG A 351 3.75 21.57 -15.31
C ARG A 351 4.14 21.13 -13.90
N VAL A 352 3.61 20.01 -13.44
CA VAL A 352 3.95 19.47 -12.11
C VAL A 352 5.31 18.78 -12.22
N ASP A 353 6.27 19.27 -11.46
CA ASP A 353 7.60 18.66 -11.39
C ASP A 353 7.51 17.22 -10.88
N GLY A 354 8.29 16.32 -11.45
CA GLY A 354 8.23 14.89 -11.12
C GLY A 354 7.14 14.11 -11.85
N LEU A 355 6.27 14.77 -12.65
CA LEU A 355 5.36 14.09 -13.57
C LEU A 355 5.88 14.15 -15.02
N SER A 356 5.81 13.01 -15.70
CA SER A 356 6.13 12.91 -17.11
C SER A 356 5.06 12.11 -17.87
N ARG A 357 5.07 12.18 -19.19
CA ARG A 357 4.28 11.26 -20.01
C ARG A 357 5.01 9.93 -20.12
N PRO A 358 4.31 8.79 -20.06
CA PRO A 358 4.94 7.51 -20.36
C PRO A 358 5.39 7.47 -21.81
N ASP A 359 6.54 6.82 -22.07
CA ASP A 359 7.13 6.61 -23.39
C ASP A 359 6.23 5.77 -24.31
#